data_c15c833b1cb83dff2e091597ad18b797
#
_entry.id   c15c833b1cb83dff2e091597ad18b797
#
_cell.length_a   1.000
_cell.length_b   1.000
_cell.length_c   1.000
_cell.angle_alpha   90.00
_cell.angle_beta   90.00
_cell.angle_gamma   90.00
#
_symmetry.space_group_name_H-M   'P 1'
#
loop_
_entity.id
_entity.type
_entity.pdbx_description
1 polymer ?
#
loop_
_entity_poly.entity_id
_entity_poly.type
_entity_poly.pdbx_seq_one_letter_code
_entity_poly.pdbx_strand_id
1 'polypeptide(L)'
;MINWEEKFNEQLTWTAELRDCLYEKAEFSLKKNLLQLGCRTGELLKEIGIKYNLKLFGIDTDKNKIEYASANLEKNLIDAKLITMDILNNNFEDNFFDVVISYCFFLWGVDIIHILAEINRILKHNGVFLILGEPDFGGIIEYPDTGLKKELYNSLKNSGADPEIGRKIPQYFSNEFRLVEHFCSSFPWIPSVNKASLIKDLDLYIKNLNTKKFNSVLIIQSIESDKYFLFIPIFGYYLKKI
;
A
#
# COMPACT_ATOMS: atom_id res chain seq x y z
N MET A 1 10.97 20.16 -0.93
CA MET A 1 10.56 19.06 -1.86
C MET A 1 10.31 17.83 -0.99
N ILE A 2 9.16 17.17 -1.13
CA ILE A 2 8.83 15.98 -0.34
C ILE A 2 9.75 14.86 -0.78
N ASN A 3 10.45 14.24 0.16
CA ASN A 3 11.15 12.99 -0.10
C ASN A 3 10.14 11.84 -0.03
N TRP A 4 9.59 11.46 -1.19
CA TRP A 4 8.60 10.39 -1.30
C TRP A 4 9.12 9.03 -0.87
N GLU A 5 10.43 8.78 -1.03
CA GLU A 5 11.09 7.58 -0.55
C GLU A 5 10.96 7.43 0.96
N GLU A 6 11.37 8.48 1.67
CA GLU A 6 11.28 8.51 3.13
C GLU A 6 9.83 8.30 3.62
N LYS A 7 8.87 8.90 2.90
CA LYS A 7 7.46 8.74 3.21
C LYS A 7 6.95 7.31 3.00
N PHE A 8 7.32 6.67 1.89
CA PHE A 8 6.93 5.27 1.63
C PHE A 8 7.57 4.32 2.62
N ASN A 9 8.84 4.54 2.98
CA ASN A 9 9.52 3.75 4.01
C ASN A 9 8.80 3.85 5.35
N GLU A 10 8.39 5.05 5.74
CA GLU A 10 7.64 5.28 6.97
C GLU A 10 6.28 4.56 6.93
N GLN A 11 5.53 4.67 5.85
CA GLN A 11 4.25 3.98 5.67
C GLN A 11 4.38 2.44 5.72
N LEU A 12 5.48 1.88 5.20
CA LEU A 12 5.73 0.46 5.28
C LEU A 12 5.94 -0.02 6.73
N THR A 13 6.47 0.82 7.62
CA THR A 13 6.64 0.44 9.03
C THR A 13 5.30 0.15 9.72
N TRP A 14 4.22 0.81 9.31
CA TRP A 14 2.89 0.68 9.94
C TRP A 14 2.28 -0.71 9.80
N THR A 15 2.67 -1.46 8.78
CA THR A 15 2.15 -2.79 8.48
C THR A 15 3.23 -3.87 8.50
N ALA A 16 4.42 -3.60 9.04
CA ALA A 16 5.56 -4.50 8.96
C ALA A 16 5.27 -5.87 9.60
N GLU A 17 4.82 -5.90 10.85
CA GLU A 17 4.50 -7.14 11.56
C GLU A 17 3.42 -7.95 10.87
N LEU A 18 2.42 -7.25 10.34
CA LEU A 18 1.33 -7.87 9.60
C LEU A 18 1.82 -8.51 8.31
N ARG A 19 2.69 -7.79 7.55
CA ARG A 19 3.27 -8.33 6.33
C ARG A 19 4.11 -9.58 6.61
N ASP A 20 4.93 -9.57 7.66
CA ASP A 20 5.73 -10.73 8.04
C ASP A 20 4.86 -11.96 8.33
N CYS A 21 3.78 -11.78 9.09
CA CYS A 21 2.81 -12.84 9.33
C CYS A 21 2.18 -13.37 8.01
N LEU A 22 1.87 -12.47 7.07
CA LEU A 22 1.29 -12.88 5.78
C LEU A 22 2.29 -13.60 4.89
N TYR A 23 3.56 -13.19 4.88
CA TYR A 23 4.61 -13.87 4.13
C TYR A 23 4.85 -15.29 4.63
N GLU A 24 4.82 -15.49 5.96
CA GLU A 24 4.91 -16.82 6.57
C GLU A 24 3.69 -17.68 6.20
N LYS A 25 2.47 -17.15 6.38
CA LYS A 25 1.23 -17.87 6.02
C LYS A 25 1.13 -18.22 4.54
N ALA A 26 1.65 -17.37 3.68
CA ALA A 26 1.71 -17.60 2.23
C ALA A 26 2.90 -18.46 1.82
N GLU A 27 3.70 -18.95 2.76
CA GLU A 27 4.84 -19.85 2.56
C GLU A 27 5.85 -19.28 1.55
N PHE A 28 6.26 -18.01 1.70
CA PHE A 28 7.17 -17.35 0.75
C PHE A 28 8.48 -18.11 0.57
N SER A 29 8.98 -18.80 1.59
CA SER A 29 10.17 -19.65 1.52
C SER A 29 10.08 -20.79 0.50
N LEU A 30 8.87 -21.21 0.12
CA LEU A 30 8.60 -22.27 -0.86
C LEU A 30 8.24 -21.73 -2.25
N LYS A 31 8.14 -20.42 -2.43
CA LYS A 31 7.77 -19.77 -3.70
C LYS A 31 9.01 -19.50 -4.55
N LYS A 32 8.78 -19.23 -5.85
CA LYS A 32 9.87 -18.95 -6.81
C LYS A 32 9.75 -17.59 -7.45
N ASN A 33 8.59 -17.24 -8.00
CA ASN A 33 8.37 -16.01 -8.76
C ASN A 33 7.36 -15.12 -8.05
N LEU A 34 7.74 -13.88 -7.75
CA LEU A 34 6.88 -12.88 -7.13
C LEU A 34 6.80 -11.64 -7.99
N LEU A 35 5.58 -11.12 -8.20
CA LEU A 35 5.31 -9.84 -8.85
C LEU A 35 4.75 -8.84 -7.85
N GLN A 36 5.32 -7.63 -7.80
CA GLN A 36 4.72 -6.47 -7.15
C GLN A 36 4.04 -5.56 -8.18
N LEU A 37 2.76 -5.27 -7.97
CA LEU A 37 2.01 -4.25 -8.72
C LEU A 37 2.24 -2.88 -8.08
N GLY A 38 2.58 -1.87 -8.90
CA GLY A 38 2.90 -0.54 -8.41
C GLY A 38 4.12 -0.54 -7.48
N CYS A 39 5.27 -1.00 -7.98
CA CYS A 39 6.46 -1.21 -7.14
C CYS A 39 7.13 0.08 -6.66
N ARG A 40 6.75 1.23 -7.21
CA ARG A 40 7.19 2.57 -6.75
C ARG A 40 8.71 2.68 -6.62
N THR A 41 9.20 2.87 -5.38
CA THR A 41 10.61 3.03 -5.04
C THR A 41 11.34 1.71 -4.77
N GLY A 42 10.66 0.56 -4.91
CA GLY A 42 11.23 -0.78 -4.73
C GLY A 42 11.43 -1.23 -3.28
N GLU A 43 11.01 -0.43 -2.30
CA GLU A 43 11.26 -0.72 -0.88
C GLU A 43 10.67 -2.06 -0.41
N LEU A 44 9.45 -2.39 -0.89
CA LEU A 44 8.83 -3.66 -0.53
C LEU A 44 9.53 -4.85 -1.18
N LEU A 45 9.98 -4.70 -2.44
CA LEU A 45 10.82 -5.72 -3.10
C LEU A 45 12.16 -5.90 -2.38
N LYS A 46 12.76 -4.80 -1.91
CA LYS A 46 13.98 -4.85 -1.09
C LYS A 46 13.75 -5.64 0.20
N GLU A 47 12.69 -5.30 0.95
CA GLU A 47 12.31 -6.01 2.18
C GLU A 47 12.19 -7.53 1.94
N ILE A 48 11.48 -7.91 0.87
CA ILE A 48 11.25 -9.31 0.53
C ILE A 48 12.55 -9.99 0.07
N GLY A 49 13.36 -9.32 -0.76
CA GLY A 49 14.60 -9.86 -1.30
C GLY A 49 15.68 -10.08 -0.23
N ILE A 50 15.65 -9.30 0.87
CA ILE A 50 16.51 -9.54 2.03
C ILE A 50 16.11 -10.81 2.80
N LYS A 51 14.80 -11.08 2.88
CA LYS A 51 14.24 -12.15 3.71
C LYS A 51 14.11 -13.50 2.98
N TYR A 52 13.87 -13.46 1.66
CA TYR A 52 13.48 -14.64 0.89
C TYR A 52 14.25 -14.75 -0.43
N ASN A 53 14.57 -15.97 -0.83
CA ASN A 53 15.23 -16.27 -2.12
C ASN A 53 14.19 -16.45 -3.23
N LEU A 54 13.64 -15.33 -3.74
CA LEU A 54 12.62 -15.28 -4.78
C LEU A 54 13.16 -14.57 -6.03
N LYS A 55 12.69 -14.96 -7.21
CA LYS A 55 12.82 -14.14 -8.41
C LYS A 55 11.79 -13.01 -8.33
N LEU A 56 12.28 -11.80 -8.16
CA LEU A 56 11.47 -10.62 -7.93
C LEU A 56 11.18 -9.90 -9.25
N PHE A 57 9.91 -9.54 -9.43
CA PHE A 57 9.45 -8.70 -10.51
C PHE A 57 8.68 -7.52 -9.93
N GLY A 58 8.86 -6.35 -10.53
CA GLY A 58 8.10 -5.15 -10.18
C GLY A 58 7.64 -4.41 -11.42
N ILE A 59 6.40 -3.95 -11.40
CA ILE A 59 5.86 -3.08 -12.45
C ILE A 59 5.33 -1.78 -11.84
N ASP A 60 5.52 -0.70 -12.56
CA ASP A 60 4.91 0.61 -12.31
C ASP A 60 4.72 1.32 -13.65
N THR A 61 3.69 2.14 -13.79
CA THR A 61 3.44 2.92 -15.01
C THR A 61 4.37 4.13 -15.12
N ASP A 62 4.96 4.57 -14.01
CA ASP A 62 5.86 5.71 -13.94
C ASP A 62 7.33 5.27 -14.11
N LYS A 63 7.91 5.63 -15.25
CA LYS A 63 9.30 5.32 -15.58
C LYS A 63 10.29 5.86 -14.54
N ASN A 64 10.06 7.06 -13.99
CA ASN A 64 10.97 7.64 -13.00
C ASN A 64 11.01 6.81 -11.71
N LYS A 65 9.85 6.25 -11.32
CA LYS A 65 9.79 5.34 -10.17
C LYS A 65 10.54 4.04 -10.43
N ILE A 66 10.43 3.48 -11.62
CA ILE A 66 11.19 2.29 -12.03
C ILE A 66 12.70 2.55 -12.01
N GLU A 67 13.16 3.67 -12.56
CA GLU A 67 14.57 4.05 -12.52
C GLU A 67 15.08 4.22 -11.08
N TYR A 68 14.28 4.86 -10.24
CA TYR A 68 14.60 5.01 -8.82
C TYR A 68 14.65 3.65 -8.09
N ALA A 69 13.64 2.79 -8.30
CA ALA A 69 13.58 1.46 -7.72
C ALA A 69 14.79 0.60 -8.13
N SER A 70 15.20 0.68 -9.41
CA SER A 70 16.37 -0.03 -9.92
C SER A 70 17.64 0.39 -9.17
N ALA A 71 17.89 1.69 -9.05
CA ALA A 71 19.05 2.19 -8.30
C ALA A 71 19.02 1.81 -6.82
N ASN A 72 17.82 1.83 -6.19
CA ASN A 72 17.65 1.43 -4.80
C ASN A 72 17.94 -0.06 -4.58
N LEU A 73 17.41 -0.93 -5.43
CA LEU A 73 17.61 -2.38 -5.33
C LEU A 73 19.07 -2.77 -5.62
N GLU A 74 19.68 -2.18 -6.65
CA GLU A 74 21.09 -2.37 -6.99
C GLU A 74 22.00 -1.99 -5.83
N LYS A 75 21.79 -0.83 -5.20
CA LYS A 75 22.53 -0.38 -4.01
C LYS A 75 22.46 -1.38 -2.86
N ASN A 76 21.36 -2.11 -2.75
CA ASN A 76 21.14 -3.10 -1.68
C ASN A 76 21.45 -4.55 -2.13
N LEU A 77 22.04 -4.75 -3.33
CA LEU A 77 22.39 -6.04 -3.90
C LEU A 77 21.18 -6.99 -4.05
N ILE A 78 20.00 -6.43 -4.33
CA ILE A 78 18.78 -7.18 -4.59
C ILE A 78 18.56 -7.28 -6.10
N ASP A 79 18.56 -8.51 -6.62
CA ASP A 79 18.23 -8.78 -8.02
C ASP A 79 16.69 -8.79 -8.22
N ALA A 80 16.21 -7.90 -9.10
CA ALA A 80 14.81 -7.83 -9.46
C ALA A 80 14.62 -7.34 -10.90
N LYS A 81 13.67 -7.91 -11.61
CA LYS A 81 13.28 -7.45 -12.95
C LYS A 81 12.20 -6.37 -12.81
N LEU A 82 12.57 -5.11 -13.06
CA LEU A 82 11.67 -3.97 -13.02
C LEU A 82 11.27 -3.55 -14.43
N ILE A 83 9.97 -3.25 -14.63
CA ILE A 83 9.43 -2.94 -15.95
C ILE A 83 8.45 -1.78 -15.84
N THR A 84 8.63 -0.75 -16.69
CA THR A 84 7.62 0.28 -16.88
C THR A 84 6.45 -0.31 -17.65
N MET A 85 5.34 -0.62 -16.97
CA MET A 85 4.25 -1.40 -17.53
C MET A 85 2.95 -1.15 -16.78
N ASP A 86 1.84 -1.12 -17.52
CA ASP A 86 0.50 -1.26 -16.96
C ASP A 86 0.12 -2.75 -16.91
N ILE A 87 -0.42 -3.21 -15.78
CA ILE A 87 -0.87 -4.60 -15.62
C ILE A 87 -1.94 -4.99 -16.65
N LEU A 88 -2.77 -4.06 -17.11
CA LEU A 88 -3.79 -4.33 -18.12
C LEU A 88 -3.22 -4.52 -19.53
N ASN A 89 -1.97 -4.08 -19.77
CA ASN A 89 -1.27 -4.21 -21.05
C ASN A 89 0.02 -5.02 -20.90
N ASN A 90 0.02 -6.01 -20.01
CA ASN A 90 1.18 -6.84 -19.75
C ASN A 90 1.33 -7.99 -20.77
N ASN A 91 2.55 -8.52 -20.85
CA ASN A 91 2.89 -9.68 -21.68
C ASN A 91 3.45 -10.85 -20.84
N PHE A 92 3.09 -10.94 -19.58
CA PHE A 92 3.44 -12.08 -18.75
C PHE A 92 2.69 -13.34 -19.21
N GLU A 93 3.38 -14.47 -19.12
CA GLU A 93 2.80 -15.77 -19.42
C GLU A 93 1.72 -16.15 -18.42
N ASP A 94 0.75 -16.94 -18.86
CA ASP A 94 -0.26 -17.52 -17.98
C ASP A 94 0.40 -18.43 -16.93
N ASN A 95 -0.09 -18.40 -15.71
CA ASN A 95 0.37 -19.27 -14.63
C ASN A 95 1.89 -19.18 -14.35
N PHE A 96 2.46 -17.99 -14.44
CA PHE A 96 3.89 -17.77 -14.24
C PHE A 96 4.28 -17.46 -12.78
N PHE A 97 3.46 -16.65 -12.08
CA PHE A 97 3.78 -16.20 -10.73
C PHE A 97 3.23 -17.13 -9.65
N ASP A 98 4.03 -17.40 -8.63
CA ASP A 98 3.57 -18.07 -7.41
C ASP A 98 2.85 -17.08 -6.48
N VAL A 99 3.31 -15.82 -6.50
CA VAL A 99 2.79 -14.75 -5.66
C VAL A 99 2.67 -13.46 -6.47
N VAL A 100 1.54 -12.78 -6.31
CA VAL A 100 1.38 -11.37 -6.70
C VAL A 100 1.09 -10.58 -5.43
N ILE A 101 1.68 -9.40 -5.30
CA ILE A 101 1.44 -8.49 -4.18
C ILE A 101 1.09 -7.10 -4.65
N SER A 102 0.29 -6.38 -3.84
CA SER A 102 0.02 -4.94 -4.00
C SER A 102 0.02 -4.23 -2.65
N TYR A 103 0.36 -2.93 -2.66
CA TYR A 103 0.32 -2.07 -1.48
C TYR A 103 -0.06 -0.63 -1.89
N CYS A 104 -1.16 -0.11 -1.35
CA CYS A 104 -1.74 1.19 -1.72
C CYS A 104 -1.87 1.37 -3.26
N PHE A 105 -2.30 0.33 -3.95
CA PHE A 105 -2.39 0.27 -5.40
C PHE A 105 -3.80 0.62 -5.90
N PHE A 106 -4.84 0.06 -5.27
CA PHE A 106 -6.22 0.21 -5.70
C PHE A 106 -6.85 1.57 -5.36
N LEU A 107 -6.24 2.32 -4.47
CA LEU A 107 -6.67 3.67 -4.09
C LEU A 107 -6.86 4.62 -5.29
N TRP A 108 -6.11 4.44 -6.37
CA TRP A 108 -5.99 5.42 -7.46
C TRP A 108 -6.96 5.21 -8.61
N GLY A 109 -8.16 4.68 -8.34
CA GLY A 109 -9.24 4.62 -9.33
C GLY A 109 -8.98 3.69 -10.51
N VAL A 110 -8.26 2.61 -10.27
CA VAL A 110 -7.93 1.59 -11.28
C VAL A 110 -9.13 0.70 -11.62
N ASP A 111 -9.12 0.07 -12.79
CA ASP A 111 -10.11 -0.93 -13.21
C ASP A 111 -9.90 -2.26 -12.48
N ILE A 112 -10.47 -2.36 -11.29
CA ILE A 112 -10.25 -3.48 -10.36
C ILE A 112 -10.67 -4.82 -10.99
N ILE A 113 -11.77 -4.85 -11.72
CA ILE A 113 -12.32 -6.09 -12.31
C ILE A 113 -11.33 -6.67 -13.32
N HIS A 114 -10.87 -5.86 -14.27
CA HIS A 114 -9.92 -6.33 -15.28
C HIS A 114 -8.53 -6.62 -14.68
N ILE A 115 -8.10 -5.85 -13.67
CA ILE A 115 -6.85 -6.12 -12.94
C ILE A 115 -6.90 -7.47 -12.24
N LEU A 116 -8.00 -7.80 -11.53
CA LEU A 116 -8.16 -9.10 -10.88
C LEU A 116 -8.19 -10.24 -11.89
N ALA A 117 -8.81 -10.06 -13.06
CA ALA A 117 -8.79 -11.04 -14.15
C ALA A 117 -7.35 -11.29 -14.65
N GLU A 118 -6.57 -10.23 -14.86
CA GLU A 118 -5.16 -10.37 -15.26
C GLU A 118 -4.31 -11.01 -14.15
N ILE A 119 -4.51 -10.65 -12.89
CA ILE A 119 -3.84 -11.31 -11.77
C ILE A 119 -4.18 -12.80 -11.75
N ASN A 120 -5.45 -13.16 -11.97
CA ASN A 120 -5.85 -14.55 -12.05
C ASN A 120 -5.15 -15.27 -13.22
N ARG A 121 -5.07 -14.64 -14.39
CA ARG A 121 -4.40 -15.24 -15.57
C ARG A 121 -2.93 -15.55 -15.29
N ILE A 122 -2.18 -14.59 -14.74
CA ILE A 122 -0.74 -14.73 -14.54
C ILE A 122 -0.34 -15.52 -13.29
N LEU A 123 -1.23 -15.68 -12.30
CA LEU A 123 -1.01 -16.53 -11.14
C LEU A 123 -1.11 -18.01 -11.51
N LYS A 124 -0.23 -18.82 -10.94
CA LYS A 124 -0.33 -20.28 -10.98
C LYS A 124 -1.58 -20.76 -10.26
N HIS A 125 -2.03 -21.95 -10.58
CA HIS A 125 -3.04 -22.64 -9.76
C HIS A 125 -2.54 -22.79 -8.31
N ASN A 126 -3.37 -22.48 -7.34
CA ASN A 126 -3.00 -22.30 -5.93
C ASN A 126 -2.00 -21.16 -5.66
N GLY A 127 -1.73 -20.30 -6.64
CA GLY A 127 -0.96 -19.06 -6.46
C GLY A 127 -1.66 -18.09 -5.52
N VAL A 128 -0.89 -17.20 -4.95
CA VAL A 128 -1.33 -16.27 -3.89
C VAL A 128 -1.37 -14.83 -4.39
N PHE A 129 -2.46 -14.13 -4.11
CA PHE A 129 -2.52 -12.68 -4.24
C PHE A 129 -2.67 -12.04 -2.86
N LEU A 130 -1.69 -11.21 -2.47
CA LEU A 130 -1.73 -10.45 -1.23
C LEU A 130 -1.95 -8.97 -1.50
N ILE A 131 -3.03 -8.43 -1.00
CA ILE A 131 -3.24 -6.99 -0.85
C ILE A 131 -2.72 -6.63 0.55
N LEU A 132 -1.50 -6.10 0.61
CA LEU A 132 -0.76 -5.92 1.85
C LEU A 132 -1.18 -4.66 2.65
N GLY A 133 -1.98 -3.80 2.03
CA GLY A 133 -2.54 -2.64 2.70
C GLY A 133 -3.19 -1.66 1.73
N GLU A 134 -4.49 -1.46 1.86
CA GLU A 134 -5.24 -0.38 1.19
C GLU A 134 -5.88 0.50 2.25
N PRO A 135 -5.56 1.80 2.27
CA PRO A 135 -6.10 2.70 3.27
C PRO A 135 -7.59 2.98 3.03
N ASP A 136 -8.29 3.26 4.12
CA ASP A 136 -9.68 3.68 4.09
C ASP A 136 -9.84 5.04 4.79
N PHE A 137 -9.76 6.10 4.02
CA PHE A 137 -9.90 7.47 4.54
C PHE A 137 -11.34 7.81 4.95
N GLY A 138 -12.33 7.06 4.49
CA GLY A 138 -13.72 7.17 4.95
C GLY A 138 -13.92 6.64 6.36
N GLY A 139 -13.03 5.75 6.82
CA GLY A 139 -13.04 5.16 8.16
C GLY A 139 -12.16 5.89 9.18
N ILE A 140 -11.59 7.05 8.86
CA ILE A 140 -10.75 7.81 9.78
C ILE A 140 -11.50 8.14 11.08
N ILE A 141 -10.85 7.87 12.19
CA ILE A 141 -11.25 8.34 13.52
C ILE A 141 -10.26 9.43 13.93
N GLU A 142 -10.78 10.62 14.20
CA GLU A 142 -9.99 11.79 14.60
C GLU A 142 -10.56 12.38 15.89
N TYR A 143 -9.70 12.70 16.85
CA TYR A 143 -10.09 13.42 18.06
C TYR A 143 -8.99 14.41 18.49
N PRO A 144 -9.34 15.66 18.82
CA PRO A 144 -10.65 16.28 18.55
C PRO A 144 -10.94 16.38 17.06
N ASP A 145 -12.19 16.52 16.69
CA ASP A 145 -12.58 16.74 15.27
C ASP A 145 -12.08 18.12 14.84
N THR A 146 -11.05 18.13 14.02
CA THR A 146 -10.44 19.35 13.47
C THR A 146 -10.89 19.67 12.06
N GLY A 147 -11.64 18.76 11.43
CA GLY A 147 -12.03 18.80 10.04
C GLY A 147 -10.97 18.26 9.08
N LEU A 148 -9.80 17.84 9.55
CA LEU A 148 -8.72 17.30 8.71
C LEU A 148 -9.18 16.04 7.95
N LYS A 149 -9.87 15.12 8.62
CA LYS A 149 -10.44 13.91 8.03
C LYS A 149 -11.29 14.22 6.79
N LYS A 150 -12.17 15.23 6.86
CA LYS A 150 -13.02 15.64 5.74
C LYS A 150 -12.21 16.20 4.57
N GLU A 151 -11.19 16.98 4.87
CA GLU A 151 -10.33 17.58 3.84
C GLU A 151 -9.45 16.50 3.16
N LEU A 152 -8.90 15.55 3.89
CA LEU A 152 -8.17 14.41 3.33
C LEU A 152 -9.05 13.60 2.39
N TYR A 153 -10.25 13.24 2.84
CA TYR A 153 -11.23 12.51 2.03
C TYR A 153 -11.56 13.24 0.73
N ASN A 154 -11.91 14.53 0.83
CA ASN A 154 -12.28 15.34 -0.33
C ASN A 154 -11.10 15.55 -1.30
N SER A 155 -9.91 15.75 -0.77
CA SER A 155 -8.69 15.93 -1.59
C SER A 155 -8.40 14.69 -2.42
N LEU A 156 -8.47 13.50 -1.81
CA LEU A 156 -8.29 12.22 -2.51
C LEU A 156 -9.35 12.02 -3.58
N LYS A 157 -10.62 12.23 -3.23
CA LYS A 157 -11.73 12.09 -4.19
C LYS A 157 -11.61 13.04 -5.38
N ASN A 158 -11.21 14.28 -5.14
CA ASN A 158 -10.99 15.28 -6.20
C ASN A 158 -9.77 14.94 -7.08
N SER A 159 -8.82 14.16 -6.58
CA SER A 159 -7.67 13.65 -7.33
C SER A 159 -7.95 12.35 -8.09
N GLY A 160 -9.21 11.89 -8.12
CA GLY A 160 -9.62 10.66 -8.82
C GLY A 160 -9.39 9.36 -8.03
N ALA A 161 -8.98 9.46 -6.76
CA ALA A 161 -8.85 8.30 -5.90
C ALA A 161 -10.22 7.86 -5.33
N ASP A 162 -10.34 6.59 -4.95
CA ASP A 162 -11.45 6.12 -4.11
C ASP A 162 -11.00 6.04 -2.64
N PRO A 163 -11.34 7.04 -1.81
CA PRO A 163 -10.88 7.08 -0.43
C PRO A 163 -11.49 5.99 0.48
N GLU A 164 -12.41 5.18 -0.02
CA GLU A 164 -13.05 4.09 0.70
C GLU A 164 -12.70 2.71 0.13
N ILE A 165 -11.72 2.65 -0.77
CA ILE A 165 -11.40 1.42 -1.49
C ILE A 165 -11.06 0.26 -0.55
N GLY A 166 -10.40 0.53 0.57
CA GLY A 166 -10.00 -0.50 1.52
C GLY A 166 -11.17 -1.42 1.90
N ARG A 167 -12.32 -0.85 2.26
CA ARG A 167 -13.54 -1.61 2.62
C ARG A 167 -14.31 -2.16 1.42
N LYS A 168 -14.11 -1.60 0.21
CA LYS A 168 -14.87 -1.95 -0.99
C LYS A 168 -14.27 -3.12 -1.78
N ILE A 169 -12.97 -3.36 -1.68
CA ILE A 169 -12.27 -4.39 -2.46
C ILE A 169 -12.99 -5.76 -2.45
N PRO A 170 -13.52 -6.27 -1.31
CA PRO A 170 -14.15 -7.59 -1.30
C PRO A 170 -15.32 -7.76 -2.27
N GLN A 171 -16.02 -6.70 -2.64
CA GLN A 171 -17.14 -6.79 -3.60
C GLN A 171 -16.71 -7.17 -5.02
N TYR A 172 -15.41 -7.04 -5.33
CA TYR A 172 -14.85 -7.35 -6.64
C TYR A 172 -14.25 -8.76 -6.72
N PHE A 173 -14.16 -9.49 -5.61
CA PHE A 173 -13.61 -10.84 -5.63
C PHE A 173 -14.54 -11.77 -6.40
N SER A 174 -13.98 -12.42 -7.43
CA SER A 174 -14.68 -13.43 -8.23
C SER A 174 -14.58 -14.82 -7.59
N ASN A 175 -15.36 -15.78 -8.10
CA ASN A 175 -15.29 -17.18 -7.68
C ASN A 175 -13.95 -17.85 -8.03
N GLU A 176 -13.07 -17.18 -8.77
CA GLU A 176 -11.74 -17.68 -9.13
C GLU A 176 -10.72 -17.50 -7.99
N PHE A 177 -11.08 -16.68 -7.00
CA PHE A 177 -10.28 -16.47 -5.81
C PHE A 177 -11.02 -16.90 -4.55
N ARG A 178 -10.33 -17.66 -3.72
CA ARG A 178 -10.77 -17.92 -2.35
C ARG A 178 -10.14 -16.90 -1.42
N LEU A 179 -10.96 -16.14 -0.71
CA LEU A 179 -10.49 -15.32 0.41
C LEU A 179 -10.07 -16.24 1.56
N VAL A 180 -8.78 -16.25 1.87
CA VAL A 180 -8.21 -17.07 2.94
C VAL A 180 -8.27 -16.32 4.25
N GLU A 181 -7.91 -15.03 4.23
CA GLU A 181 -7.88 -14.17 5.41
C GLU A 181 -8.06 -12.71 5.01
N HIS A 182 -8.61 -11.93 5.91
CA HIS A 182 -8.65 -10.48 5.81
C HIS A 182 -8.29 -9.86 7.16
N PHE A 183 -7.79 -8.65 7.13
CA PHE A 183 -7.43 -7.93 8.34
C PHE A 183 -7.66 -6.43 8.15
N CYS A 184 -7.84 -5.78 9.28
CA CYS A 184 -7.80 -4.33 9.38
C CYS A 184 -6.71 -3.97 10.39
N SER A 185 -5.74 -3.21 9.97
CA SER A 185 -4.67 -2.70 10.81
C SER A 185 -4.68 -1.18 10.75
N SER A 186 -4.00 -0.55 11.67
CA SER A 186 -3.69 0.86 11.62
C SER A 186 -2.54 1.15 12.54
N PHE A 187 -1.83 2.22 12.22
CA PHE A 187 -0.89 2.81 13.15
C PHE A 187 -1.60 4.00 13.82
N PRO A 188 -1.96 3.90 15.10
CA PRO A 188 -2.59 5.02 15.79
C PRO A 188 -1.56 6.12 16.00
N TRP A 189 -1.83 7.30 15.47
CA TRP A 189 -1.02 8.48 15.73
C TRP A 189 -1.45 9.12 17.05
N ILE A 190 -0.64 8.87 18.08
CA ILE A 190 -0.83 9.37 19.43
C ILE A 190 0.43 10.13 19.84
N PRO A 191 0.36 11.43 20.23
CA PRO A 191 1.54 12.24 20.49
C PRO A 191 2.48 11.66 21.54
N SER A 192 1.95 11.06 22.59
CA SER A 192 2.73 10.41 23.66
C SER A 192 3.59 9.23 23.17
N VAL A 193 3.27 8.65 22.00
CA VAL A 193 3.98 7.50 21.44
C VAL A 193 4.91 7.90 20.29
N ASN A 194 4.44 8.79 19.40
CA ASN A 194 5.12 9.06 18.14
C ASN A 194 4.99 10.51 17.65
N LYS A 195 5.11 11.46 18.56
CA LYS A 195 4.89 12.91 18.32
C LYS A 195 5.66 13.47 17.12
N ALA A 196 6.93 13.10 16.96
CA ALA A 196 7.77 13.63 15.87
C ALA A 196 7.29 13.09 14.50
N SER A 197 6.95 11.82 14.40
CA SER A 197 6.40 11.21 13.18
C SER A 197 5.02 11.81 12.86
N LEU A 198 4.16 11.95 13.87
CA LEU A 198 2.84 12.56 13.72
C LEU A 198 2.92 13.98 13.16
N ILE A 199 3.79 14.85 13.71
CA ILE A 199 3.97 16.21 13.23
C ILE A 199 4.45 16.22 11.78
N LYS A 200 5.42 15.37 11.45
CA LYS A 200 5.97 15.26 10.10
C LYS A 200 4.90 14.79 9.10
N ASP A 201 4.11 13.79 9.46
CA ASP A 201 3.04 13.25 8.62
C ASP A 201 1.93 14.27 8.40
N LEU A 202 1.49 14.93 9.47
CA LEU A 202 0.48 15.97 9.38
C LEU A 202 0.96 17.16 8.52
N ASP A 203 2.21 17.60 8.68
CA ASP A 203 2.79 18.67 7.87
C ASP A 203 2.78 18.28 6.38
N LEU A 204 3.09 17.02 6.06
CA LEU A 204 3.02 16.49 4.70
C LEU A 204 1.58 16.50 4.15
N TYR A 205 0.61 15.99 4.91
CA TYR A 205 -0.80 16.01 4.49
C TYR A 205 -1.29 17.45 4.30
N ILE A 206 -1.01 18.32 5.27
CA ILE A 206 -1.44 19.74 5.24
C ILE A 206 -0.85 20.49 4.04
N LYS A 207 0.42 20.26 3.71
CA LYS A 207 1.08 20.88 2.54
C LYS A 207 0.50 20.45 1.21
N ASN A 208 -0.03 19.23 1.14
CA ASN A 208 -0.64 18.67 -0.09
C ASN A 208 -2.15 18.94 -0.21
N LEU A 209 -2.79 19.47 0.82
CA LEU A 209 -4.19 19.85 0.75
C LEU A 209 -4.35 21.17 -0.01
N ASN A 210 -5.17 21.15 -1.06
CA ASN A 210 -5.49 22.35 -1.85
C ASN A 210 -6.41 23.34 -1.10
N THR A 211 -6.97 22.92 0.03
CA THR A 211 -7.85 23.75 0.87
C THR A 211 -7.38 23.70 2.32
N LYS A 212 -7.57 24.80 3.05
CA LYS A 212 -7.27 24.88 4.49
C LYS A 212 -8.55 25.00 5.31
N LYS A 213 -9.55 24.17 5.02
CA LYS A 213 -10.84 24.19 5.72
C LYS A 213 -10.84 23.30 6.98
N PHE A 214 -9.70 23.20 7.65
CA PHE A 214 -9.54 22.48 8.90
C PHE A 214 -8.85 23.35 9.94
N ASN A 215 -9.00 23.03 11.22
CA ASN A 215 -8.45 23.83 12.32
C ASN A 215 -7.02 23.39 12.66
N SER A 216 -6.03 23.92 11.92
CA SER A 216 -4.61 23.59 12.16
C SER A 216 -4.11 24.05 13.54
N VAL A 217 -4.67 25.11 14.11
CA VAL A 217 -4.31 25.58 15.45
C VAL A 217 -4.74 24.55 16.50
N LEU A 218 -5.98 24.03 16.38
CA LEU A 218 -6.49 22.99 17.27
C LEU A 218 -5.66 21.70 17.16
N ILE A 219 -5.22 21.32 15.94
CA ILE A 219 -4.33 20.17 15.75
C ILE A 219 -3.05 20.36 16.57
N ILE A 220 -2.36 21.48 16.37
CA ILE A 220 -1.08 21.78 17.04
C ILE A 220 -1.25 21.77 18.55
N GLN A 221 -2.24 22.49 19.08
CA GLN A 221 -2.53 22.55 20.52
C GLN A 221 -2.84 21.17 21.11
N SER A 222 -3.58 20.35 20.37
CA SER A 222 -3.93 18.99 20.82
C SER A 222 -2.72 18.06 20.82
N ILE A 223 -1.81 18.21 19.86
CA ILE A 223 -0.55 17.45 19.83
C ILE A 223 0.37 17.89 20.98
N GLU A 224 0.49 19.20 21.21
CA GLU A 224 1.31 19.74 22.31
C GLU A 224 0.83 19.29 23.68
N SER A 225 -0.48 19.15 23.87
CA SER A 225 -1.12 18.72 25.12
C SER A 225 -1.34 17.22 25.24
N ASP A 226 -0.79 16.41 24.31
CA ASP A 226 -0.95 14.94 24.23
C ASP A 226 -2.42 14.47 24.15
N LYS A 227 -3.29 15.26 23.52
CA LYS A 227 -4.73 14.99 23.38
C LYS A 227 -5.17 14.71 21.94
N TYR A 228 -4.25 14.65 21.00
CA TYR A 228 -4.58 14.32 19.61
C TYR A 228 -4.59 12.83 19.38
N PHE A 229 -5.55 12.36 18.62
CA PHE A 229 -5.66 10.99 18.17
C PHE A 229 -6.08 10.97 16.70
N LEU A 230 -5.33 10.25 15.87
CA LEU A 230 -5.71 9.98 14.49
C LEU A 230 -5.51 8.49 14.20
N PHE A 231 -6.53 7.87 13.64
CA PHE A 231 -6.52 6.48 13.23
C PHE A 231 -7.00 6.38 11.78
N ILE A 232 -6.19 5.81 10.89
CA ILE A 232 -6.55 5.56 9.50
C ILE A 232 -6.59 4.04 9.30
N PRO A 233 -7.77 3.43 9.09
CA PRO A 233 -7.86 2.00 8.81
C PRO A 233 -7.09 1.63 7.55
N ILE A 234 -6.35 0.53 7.61
CA ILE A 234 -5.66 -0.07 6.49
C ILE A 234 -6.15 -1.51 6.37
N PHE A 235 -6.79 -1.83 5.24
CA PHE A 235 -7.31 -3.16 4.98
C PHE A 235 -6.34 -3.98 4.14
N GLY A 236 -6.22 -5.25 4.47
CA GLY A 236 -5.47 -6.20 3.67
C GLY A 236 -6.21 -7.51 3.47
N TYR A 237 -5.81 -8.24 2.42
CA TYR A 237 -6.51 -9.43 1.99
C TYR A 237 -5.53 -10.47 1.48
N TYR A 238 -5.71 -11.72 1.94
CA TYR A 238 -5.03 -12.89 1.43
C TYR A 238 -5.98 -13.70 0.56
N LEU A 239 -5.71 -13.74 -0.73
CA LEU A 239 -6.47 -14.44 -1.73
C LEU A 239 -5.63 -15.59 -2.31
N LYS A 240 -6.29 -16.71 -2.59
CA LYS A 240 -5.68 -17.86 -3.25
C LYS A 240 -6.46 -18.18 -4.51
N LYS A 241 -5.75 -18.30 -5.65
CA LYS A 241 -6.35 -18.75 -6.91
C LYS A 241 -6.83 -20.19 -6.76
N ILE A 242 -8.07 -20.46 -7.20
CA ILE A 242 -8.70 -21.78 -7.17
C ILE A 242 -8.30 -22.59 -8.41
#